data_a83275b1bcf0753df0afbcad63463770
#
_entry.id   a83275b1bcf0753df0afbcad63463770
#
_cell.length_a   1.000
_cell.length_b   1.000
_cell.length_c   1.000
_cell.angle_alpha   90.00
_cell.angle_beta   90.00
_cell.angle_gamma   90.00
#
_symmetry.space_group_name_H-M   'P 1'
#
loop_
_entity.id
_entity.type
_entity.pdbx_description
1 polymer ?
#
loop_
_entity_poly.entity_id
_entity_poly.type
_entity_poly.pdbx_seq_one_letter_code
_entity_poly.pdbx_strand_id
1 'polypeptide(L)'
;QYGHRFLISTTTNALQNQLIDQEINQLDQFLPFKVNVVSLKGSQHYIDLDKFAHTLDQPQNDYTRLIQMRLLVWLAQTETGDLDELNFTVQQLPLFDEITHHGVQGLNQESPYYQYDFMRRRTDEMQNADFVITNHAYLIKHAAEFADQHRTLIVDEAQQLVTTTLQNNNQVMDLDAVKILADTLLVKMESQVSYSFANLIEQRLLTKAEYRKILQKIQVIDHTIPEFRDAMLQRFMKLQRIAKITETPIQFKKIFGFVKEHVNQY
;
A
#
# COMPACT_ATOMS: atom_id res chain seq x y z
N GLN A 1 37.43 7.16 12.88
CA GLN A 1 36.35 6.18 12.72
C GLN A 1 35.03 6.74 13.27
N TYR A 2 34.45 7.69 12.58
CA TYR A 2 33.11 8.18 12.92
C TYR A 2 32.16 7.57 11.91
N GLY A 3 31.46 6.51 12.29
CA GLY A 3 30.42 5.89 11.48
C GLY A 3 29.22 6.84 11.36
N HIS A 4 29.33 7.84 10.49
CA HIS A 4 28.17 8.66 10.15
C HIS A 4 27.25 7.83 9.26
N ARG A 5 26.01 7.71 9.67
CA ARG A 5 24.95 7.06 8.90
C ARG A 5 24.09 8.13 8.24
N PHE A 6 23.69 7.89 7.03
CA PHE A 6 22.95 8.86 6.22
C PHE A 6 21.57 8.30 5.83
N LEU A 7 20.62 9.19 5.78
CA LEU A 7 19.30 8.97 5.21
C LEU A 7 19.12 9.98 4.07
N ILE A 8 19.02 9.48 2.84
CA ILE A 8 18.89 10.32 1.65
C ILE A 8 17.45 10.17 1.14
N SER A 9 16.78 11.29 0.95
CA SER A 9 15.43 11.32 0.42
C SER A 9 15.39 12.06 -0.91
N THR A 10 14.83 11.40 -1.94
CA THR A 10 14.62 11.94 -3.29
C THR A 10 13.13 12.12 -3.59
N THR A 11 12.79 12.74 -4.72
CA THR A 11 11.38 12.98 -5.06
C THR A 11 10.66 11.74 -5.58
N THR A 12 11.35 10.87 -6.32
CA THR A 12 10.74 9.73 -7.04
C THR A 12 11.56 8.45 -6.90
N ASN A 13 10.90 7.30 -7.09
CA ASN A 13 11.59 6.01 -7.13
C ASN A 13 12.61 5.93 -8.29
N ALA A 14 12.34 6.61 -9.41
CA ALA A 14 13.27 6.64 -10.55
C ALA A 14 14.60 7.33 -10.18
N LEU A 15 14.54 8.47 -9.49
CA LEU A 15 15.73 9.16 -8.97
C LEU A 15 16.42 8.35 -7.87
N GLN A 16 15.66 7.65 -7.04
CA GLN A 16 16.20 6.73 -6.04
C GLN A 16 17.02 5.61 -6.70
N ASN A 17 16.48 4.97 -7.74
CA ASN A 17 17.20 3.95 -8.50
C ASN A 17 18.44 4.54 -9.19
N GLN A 18 18.32 5.69 -9.84
CA GLN A 18 19.45 6.36 -10.46
C GLN A 18 20.59 6.64 -9.47
N LEU A 19 20.27 7.13 -8.28
CA LEU A 19 21.26 7.42 -7.23
C LEU A 19 22.01 6.14 -6.84
N ILE A 20 21.32 5.02 -6.73
CA ILE A 20 21.93 3.72 -6.37
C ILE A 20 22.77 3.17 -7.51
N ASP A 21 22.19 3.09 -8.72
CA ASP A 21 22.80 2.41 -9.85
C ASP A 21 24.00 3.18 -10.45
N GLN A 22 23.97 4.50 -10.39
CA GLN A 22 24.98 5.33 -11.00
C GLN A 22 25.92 5.95 -9.96
N GLU A 23 25.40 6.68 -8.99
CA GLU A 23 26.23 7.53 -8.14
C GLU A 23 26.90 6.75 -7.00
N ILE A 24 26.16 5.89 -6.34
CA ILE A 24 26.72 5.07 -5.25
C ILE A 24 27.73 4.06 -5.79
N ASN A 25 27.43 3.40 -6.92
CA ASN A 25 28.36 2.46 -7.55
C ASN A 25 29.66 3.15 -8.03
N GLN A 26 29.59 4.43 -8.42
CA GLN A 26 30.79 5.22 -8.70
C GLN A 26 31.58 5.54 -7.42
N LEU A 27 30.91 5.89 -6.34
CA LEU A 27 31.55 6.16 -5.05
C LEU A 27 32.33 4.94 -4.53
N ASP A 28 31.78 3.75 -4.67
CA ASP A 28 32.45 2.49 -4.27
C ASP A 28 33.80 2.28 -4.99
N GLN A 29 33.98 2.84 -6.19
CA GLN A 29 35.26 2.74 -6.91
C GLN A 29 36.33 3.68 -6.36
N PHE A 30 35.94 4.76 -5.68
CA PHE A 30 36.85 5.77 -5.15
C PHE A 30 37.12 5.62 -3.64
N LEU A 31 36.23 4.90 -2.92
CA LEU A 31 36.38 4.71 -1.50
C LEU A 31 37.27 3.48 -1.19
N PRO A 32 38.13 3.56 -0.18
CA PRO A 32 38.99 2.44 0.23
C PRO A 32 38.24 1.36 1.05
N PHE A 33 36.92 1.48 1.17
CA PHE A 33 36.02 0.59 1.91
C PHE A 33 34.70 0.45 1.21
N LYS A 34 34.02 -0.67 1.39
CA LYS A 34 32.67 -0.88 0.87
C LYS A 34 31.64 -0.12 1.70
N VAL A 35 30.65 0.43 1.02
CA VAL A 35 29.53 1.14 1.61
C VAL A 35 28.28 0.26 1.56
N ASN A 36 27.63 0.10 2.71
CA ASN A 36 26.36 -0.63 2.77
C ASN A 36 25.21 0.32 2.48
N VAL A 37 24.51 0.07 1.38
CA VAL A 37 23.40 0.91 0.90
C VAL A 37 22.12 0.09 0.87
N VAL A 38 21.05 0.65 1.43
CA VAL A 38 19.71 0.06 1.39
C VAL A 38 18.72 1.03 0.79
N SER A 39 17.98 0.55 -0.19
CA SER A 39 16.85 1.25 -0.80
C SER A 39 15.56 0.83 -0.12
N LEU A 40 14.76 1.82 0.32
CA LEU A 40 13.44 1.59 0.91
C LEU A 40 12.37 2.26 0.06
N LYS A 41 11.42 1.47 -0.39
CA LYS A 41 10.25 1.91 -1.15
C LYS A 41 8.95 1.57 -0.41
N GLY A 42 7.83 2.11 -0.87
CA GLY A 42 6.53 1.74 -0.35
C GLY A 42 6.25 0.23 -0.51
N SER A 43 5.46 -0.34 0.39
CA SER A 43 5.17 -1.78 0.40
C SER A 43 4.61 -2.30 -0.92
N GLN A 44 3.84 -1.49 -1.63
CA GLN A 44 3.27 -1.84 -2.93
C GLN A 44 4.31 -2.09 -4.04
N HIS A 45 5.58 -1.75 -3.81
CA HIS A 45 6.68 -2.04 -4.75
C HIS A 45 7.34 -3.39 -4.50
N TYR A 46 7.01 -4.07 -3.41
CA TYR A 46 7.58 -5.39 -3.10
C TYR A 46 6.59 -6.50 -3.36
N ILE A 47 7.11 -7.64 -3.82
CA ILE A 47 6.31 -8.85 -3.94
C ILE A 47 6.12 -9.48 -2.55
N ASP A 48 4.89 -9.90 -2.27
CA ASP A 48 4.54 -10.73 -1.12
C ASP A 48 4.60 -12.20 -1.55
N LEU A 49 5.59 -12.93 -1.05
CA LEU A 49 5.85 -14.32 -1.45
C LEU A 49 4.73 -15.27 -1.05
N ASP A 50 4.09 -15.04 0.09
CA ASP A 50 3.01 -15.88 0.59
C ASP A 50 1.76 -15.72 -0.28
N LYS A 51 1.40 -14.49 -0.60
CA LYS A 51 0.32 -14.19 -1.54
C LYS A 51 0.61 -14.73 -2.93
N PHE A 52 1.83 -14.52 -3.43
CA PHE A 52 2.20 -15.04 -4.74
C PHE A 52 2.09 -16.56 -4.80
N ALA A 53 2.61 -17.28 -3.80
CA ALA A 53 2.48 -18.72 -3.71
C ALA A 53 1.00 -19.17 -3.74
N HIS A 54 0.14 -18.45 -3.00
CA HIS A 54 -1.29 -18.74 -3.01
C HIS A 54 -1.93 -18.58 -4.40
N THR A 55 -1.49 -17.62 -5.22
CA THR A 55 -2.00 -17.47 -6.59
C THR A 55 -1.59 -18.60 -7.54
N LEU A 56 -0.48 -19.31 -7.24
CA LEU A 56 -0.03 -20.44 -8.07
C LEU A 56 -0.95 -21.67 -7.93
N ASP A 57 -1.60 -21.81 -6.79
CA ASP A 57 -2.52 -22.92 -6.51
C ASP A 57 -3.94 -22.66 -7.07
N GLN A 58 -4.20 -21.45 -7.55
CA GLN A 58 -5.51 -21.09 -8.09
C GLN A 58 -5.62 -21.39 -9.60
N PRO A 59 -6.81 -21.73 -10.09
CA PRO A 59 -7.04 -21.85 -11.53
C PRO A 59 -6.90 -20.48 -12.19
N GLN A 60 -5.96 -20.36 -13.13
CA GLN A 60 -5.65 -19.12 -13.83
C GLN A 60 -5.79 -19.33 -15.34
N ASN A 61 -6.02 -18.24 -16.08
CA ASN A 61 -5.95 -18.24 -17.53
C ASN A 61 -4.49 -18.33 -18.02
N ASP A 62 -4.29 -18.71 -19.28
CA ASP A 62 -2.96 -18.95 -19.85
C ASP A 62 -2.05 -17.70 -19.81
N TYR A 63 -2.64 -16.51 -19.95
CA TYR A 63 -1.89 -15.25 -19.87
C TYR A 63 -1.36 -15.00 -18.46
N THR A 64 -2.20 -15.15 -17.45
CA THR A 64 -1.78 -15.03 -16.03
C THR A 64 -0.72 -16.06 -15.68
N ARG A 65 -0.86 -17.31 -16.16
CA ARG A 65 0.16 -18.35 -15.98
C ARG A 65 1.50 -17.99 -16.60
N LEU A 66 1.50 -17.40 -17.79
CA LEU A 66 2.74 -16.93 -18.41
C LEU A 66 3.44 -15.87 -17.55
N ILE A 67 2.67 -14.96 -16.94
CA ILE A 67 3.21 -13.95 -16.05
C ILE A 67 3.74 -14.57 -14.77
N GLN A 68 3.01 -15.49 -14.16
CA GLN A 68 3.49 -16.24 -13.00
C GLN A 68 4.80 -16.96 -13.28
N MET A 69 4.95 -17.59 -14.45
CA MET A 69 6.22 -18.20 -14.86
C MET A 69 7.37 -17.19 -14.97
N ARG A 70 7.11 -16.01 -15.53
CA ARG A 70 8.11 -14.95 -15.60
C ARG A 70 8.50 -14.43 -14.22
N LEU A 71 7.52 -14.27 -13.32
CA LEU A 71 7.76 -13.88 -11.93
C LEU A 71 8.62 -14.94 -11.20
N LEU A 72 8.38 -16.23 -11.41
CA LEU A 72 9.21 -17.30 -10.84
C LEU A 72 10.67 -17.23 -11.32
N VAL A 73 10.87 -16.96 -12.63
CA VAL A 73 12.25 -16.79 -13.17
C VAL A 73 12.91 -15.54 -12.58
N TRP A 74 12.18 -14.45 -12.48
CA TRP A 74 12.69 -13.22 -11.88
C TRP A 74 13.00 -13.40 -10.39
N LEU A 75 12.14 -14.08 -9.63
CA LEU A 75 12.38 -14.38 -8.21
C LEU A 75 13.66 -15.18 -7.96
N ALA A 76 14.08 -15.99 -8.92
CA ALA A 76 15.35 -16.70 -8.84
C ALA A 76 16.58 -15.80 -9.06
N GLN A 77 16.40 -14.56 -9.50
CA GLN A 77 17.46 -13.62 -9.86
C GLN A 77 17.46 -12.34 -9.02
N THR A 78 16.29 -11.90 -8.57
CA THR A 78 16.17 -10.66 -7.80
C THR A 78 16.77 -10.79 -6.40
N GLU A 79 17.49 -9.77 -5.97
CA GLU A 79 17.98 -9.63 -4.59
C GLU A 79 17.05 -8.73 -3.75
N THR A 80 16.25 -7.91 -4.42
CA THR A 80 15.45 -6.85 -3.78
C THR A 80 13.99 -7.21 -3.63
N GLY A 81 13.44 -8.03 -4.53
CA GLY A 81 12.00 -8.31 -4.64
C GLY A 81 11.19 -7.10 -5.08
N ASP A 82 11.85 -6.09 -5.66
CA ASP A 82 11.25 -4.85 -6.13
C ASP A 82 10.57 -5.06 -7.49
N LEU A 83 9.26 -4.99 -7.53
CA LEU A 83 8.45 -5.16 -8.74
C LEU A 83 8.76 -4.10 -9.82
N ASP A 84 9.37 -2.98 -9.47
CA ASP A 84 9.82 -1.96 -10.43
C ASP A 84 10.99 -2.45 -11.31
N GLU A 85 11.72 -3.50 -10.91
CA GLU A 85 12.74 -4.16 -11.74
C GLU A 85 12.13 -4.83 -12.97
N LEU A 86 10.87 -5.20 -12.86
CA LEU A 86 10.11 -5.79 -13.94
C LEU A 86 9.64 -4.66 -14.86
N ASN A 87 10.32 -4.46 -15.98
CA ASN A 87 9.91 -3.52 -17.04
C ASN A 87 8.59 -3.94 -17.73
N PHE A 88 7.57 -4.26 -16.95
CA PHE A 88 6.28 -4.64 -17.48
C PHE A 88 5.33 -3.44 -17.54
N THR A 89 4.74 -3.21 -18.69
CA THR A 89 3.43 -2.56 -18.85
C THR A 89 2.30 -3.32 -18.11
N VAL A 90 2.68 -4.31 -17.34
CA VAL A 90 1.86 -5.37 -16.73
C VAL A 90 1.42 -5.03 -15.31
N GLN A 91 1.91 -3.94 -14.73
CA GLN A 91 1.50 -3.44 -13.40
C GLN A 91 -0.02 -3.13 -13.30
N GLN A 92 -0.73 -3.21 -14.41
CA GLN A 92 -2.20 -3.02 -14.47
C GLN A 92 -3.00 -4.33 -14.42
N LEU A 93 -2.36 -5.47 -14.23
CA LEU A 93 -3.07 -6.74 -14.08
C LEU A 93 -3.60 -6.91 -12.67
N PRO A 94 -4.80 -7.47 -12.51
CA PRO A 94 -5.34 -7.84 -11.20
C PRO A 94 -4.39 -8.67 -10.34
N LEU A 95 -3.56 -9.52 -10.99
CA LEU A 95 -2.54 -10.32 -10.31
C LEU A 95 -1.57 -9.46 -9.49
N PHE A 96 -1.15 -8.30 -9.99
CA PHE A 96 -0.21 -7.45 -9.24
C PHE A 96 -0.83 -6.87 -7.98
N ASP A 97 -2.11 -6.50 -8.02
CA ASP A 97 -2.83 -6.06 -6.82
C ASP A 97 -2.93 -7.18 -5.77
N GLU A 98 -3.01 -8.44 -6.22
CA GLU A 98 -3.08 -9.61 -5.33
C GLU A 98 -1.75 -9.94 -4.68
N ILE A 99 -0.61 -9.78 -5.40
CA ILE A 99 0.71 -10.21 -4.95
C ILE A 99 1.56 -9.11 -4.33
N THR A 100 1.10 -7.85 -4.33
CA THR A 100 1.83 -6.75 -3.68
C THR A 100 1.80 -6.86 -2.16
N HIS A 101 2.89 -6.41 -1.55
CA HIS A 101 3.09 -6.41 -0.12
C HIS A 101 2.25 -5.32 0.58
N HIS A 102 1.71 -5.59 1.78
CA HIS A 102 0.94 -4.61 2.55
C HIS A 102 1.67 -4.05 3.78
N GLY A 103 2.93 -4.39 3.95
CA GLY A 103 3.76 -3.96 5.08
C GLY A 103 4.20 -5.13 5.95
N VAL A 104 5.32 -4.96 6.63
CA VAL A 104 5.95 -6.01 7.45
C VAL A 104 5.08 -6.45 8.63
N GLN A 105 4.23 -5.54 9.15
CA GLN A 105 3.36 -5.82 10.30
C GLN A 105 2.26 -6.86 10.01
N GLY A 106 1.91 -7.03 8.73
CA GLY A 106 0.89 -8.00 8.29
C GLY A 106 1.42 -9.38 7.93
N LEU A 107 2.74 -9.61 8.04
CA LEU A 107 3.35 -10.89 7.67
C LEU A 107 2.98 -12.01 8.64
N ASN A 108 2.60 -13.15 8.08
CA ASN A 108 2.39 -14.37 8.84
C ASN A 108 3.75 -14.99 9.23
N GLN A 109 4.08 -14.95 10.52
CA GLN A 109 5.34 -15.52 11.05
C GLN A 109 5.44 -17.03 10.90
N GLU A 110 4.32 -17.74 10.75
CA GLU A 110 4.28 -19.19 10.53
C GLU A 110 4.44 -19.58 9.06
N SER A 111 4.40 -18.61 8.15
CA SER A 111 4.60 -18.86 6.72
C SER A 111 6.01 -19.36 6.43
N PRO A 112 6.18 -20.39 5.56
CA PRO A 112 7.49 -20.84 5.12
C PRO A 112 8.28 -19.76 4.38
N TYR A 113 7.60 -18.73 3.90
CA TYR A 113 8.18 -17.60 3.17
C TYR A 113 8.63 -16.45 4.07
N TYR A 114 8.24 -16.43 5.35
CA TYR A 114 8.52 -15.32 6.27
C TYR A 114 10.00 -14.91 6.32
N GLN A 115 10.91 -15.87 6.36
CA GLN A 115 12.35 -15.61 6.43
C GLN A 115 12.94 -15.08 5.11
N TYR A 116 12.25 -15.34 4.00
CA TYR A 116 12.66 -14.93 2.67
C TYR A 116 12.00 -13.64 2.21
N ASP A 117 11.10 -13.08 3.01
CA ASP A 117 10.37 -11.86 2.66
C ASP A 117 11.33 -10.70 2.41
N PHE A 118 11.21 -10.12 1.22
CA PHE A 118 12.13 -9.10 0.75
C PHE A 118 12.00 -7.78 1.53
N MET A 119 10.77 -7.32 1.79
CA MET A 119 10.57 -6.07 2.50
C MET A 119 11.06 -6.17 3.94
N ARG A 120 10.83 -7.28 4.62
CA ARG A 120 11.35 -7.54 5.96
C ARG A 120 12.87 -7.52 5.98
N ARG A 121 13.52 -8.24 5.05
CA ARG A 121 14.99 -8.26 4.95
C ARG A 121 15.56 -6.85 4.73
N ARG A 122 14.95 -6.06 3.84
CA ARG A 122 15.36 -4.65 3.63
C ARG A 122 15.20 -3.80 4.88
N THR A 123 14.13 -4.00 5.63
CA THR A 123 13.92 -3.31 6.91
C THR A 123 14.96 -3.71 7.95
N ASP A 124 15.34 -4.98 8.01
CA ASP A 124 16.39 -5.47 8.90
C ASP A 124 17.78 -4.94 8.49
N GLU A 125 18.10 -4.97 7.18
CA GLU A 125 19.34 -4.44 6.61
C GLU A 125 19.52 -2.94 6.88
N MET A 126 18.43 -2.16 6.88
CA MET A 126 18.43 -0.74 7.18
C MET A 126 19.13 -0.43 8.51
N GLN A 127 19.02 -1.30 9.51
CA GLN A 127 19.63 -1.09 10.83
C GLN A 127 21.14 -0.92 10.76
N ASN A 128 21.80 -1.62 9.82
CA ASN A 128 23.24 -1.65 9.68
C ASN A 128 23.77 -0.92 8.44
N ALA A 129 22.88 -0.33 7.63
CA ALA A 129 23.27 0.40 6.44
C ALA A 129 23.97 1.72 6.76
N ASP A 130 25.00 2.05 5.99
CA ASP A 130 25.67 3.35 6.02
C ASP A 130 24.79 4.42 5.36
N PHE A 131 24.18 4.06 4.23
CA PHE A 131 23.22 4.89 3.51
C PHE A 131 21.86 4.18 3.41
N VAL A 132 20.84 4.88 3.82
CA VAL A 132 19.44 4.52 3.53
C VAL A 132 18.91 5.52 2.52
N ILE A 133 18.43 5.03 1.39
CA ILE A 133 17.90 5.86 0.31
C ILE A 133 16.40 5.58 0.18
N THR A 134 15.61 6.65 0.11
CA THR A 134 14.16 6.56 0.03
C THR A 134 13.56 7.72 -0.75
N ASN A 135 12.28 7.69 -1.05
CA ASN A 135 11.58 8.84 -1.58
C ASN A 135 10.91 9.67 -0.47
N HIS A 136 10.51 10.91 -0.80
CA HIS A 136 9.87 11.81 0.16
C HIS A 136 8.59 11.25 0.77
N ALA A 137 7.80 10.53 -0.03
CA ALA A 137 6.54 9.95 0.45
C ALA A 137 6.78 8.89 1.53
N TYR A 138 7.77 8.03 1.31
CA TYR A 138 8.19 7.03 2.30
C TYR A 138 8.79 7.69 3.55
N LEU A 139 9.68 8.67 3.39
CA LEU A 139 10.26 9.42 4.49
C LEU A 139 9.18 10.03 5.39
N ILE A 140 8.18 10.68 4.81
CA ILE A 140 7.10 11.33 5.55
C ILE A 140 6.28 10.29 6.32
N LYS A 141 5.91 9.20 5.64
CA LYS A 141 5.09 8.13 6.21
C LYS A 141 5.77 7.43 7.39
N HIS A 142 7.10 7.26 7.33
CA HIS A 142 7.92 6.53 8.29
C HIS A 142 8.84 7.45 9.13
N ALA A 143 8.52 8.76 9.20
CA ALA A 143 9.36 9.74 9.88
C ALA A 143 9.66 9.39 11.34
N ALA A 144 8.70 8.80 12.07
CA ALA A 144 8.89 8.37 13.45
C ALA A 144 9.93 7.23 13.56
N GLU A 145 9.94 6.29 12.62
CA GLU A 145 10.90 5.16 12.60
C GLU A 145 12.34 5.65 12.35
N PHE A 146 12.49 6.71 11.54
CA PHE A 146 13.79 7.28 11.22
C PHE A 146 14.31 8.22 12.33
N ALA A 147 13.43 8.86 13.09
CA ALA A 147 13.81 9.81 14.13
C ALA A 147 14.72 9.20 15.20
N ASP A 148 14.53 7.93 15.52
CA ASP A 148 15.28 7.21 16.54
C ASP A 148 16.64 6.66 16.07
N GLN A 149 16.94 6.76 14.75
CA GLN A 149 18.11 6.10 14.16
C GLN A 149 19.39 6.95 14.13
N HIS A 150 19.34 8.19 14.60
CA HIS A 150 20.50 9.11 14.64
C HIS A 150 21.26 9.23 13.31
N ARG A 151 20.52 9.26 12.17
CA ARG A 151 21.08 9.43 10.82
C ARG A 151 21.14 10.89 10.44
N THR A 152 22.14 11.27 9.66
CA THR A 152 22.17 12.58 9.01
C THR A 152 21.20 12.54 7.83
N LEU A 153 20.16 13.38 7.87
CA LEU A 153 19.18 13.48 6.80
C LEU A 153 19.68 14.41 5.70
N ILE A 154 19.65 13.91 4.46
CA ILE A 154 19.92 14.67 3.24
C ILE A 154 18.62 14.63 2.42
N VAL A 155 18.07 15.79 2.11
CA VAL A 155 16.85 15.92 1.32
C VAL A 155 17.20 16.57 -0.01
N ASP A 156 17.14 15.77 -1.08
CA ASP A 156 17.28 16.27 -2.43
C ASP A 156 15.96 16.91 -2.90
N GLU A 157 16.01 17.96 -3.71
CA GLU A 157 14.80 18.68 -4.16
C GLU A 157 13.84 19.04 -2.98
N ALA A 158 14.39 19.59 -1.89
CA ALA A 158 13.69 19.85 -0.64
C ALA A 158 12.40 20.68 -0.78
N GLN A 159 12.29 21.50 -1.85
CA GLN A 159 11.05 22.25 -2.17
C GLN A 159 9.87 21.32 -2.48
N GLN A 160 10.14 20.11 -2.98
CA GLN A 160 9.10 19.10 -3.28
C GLN A 160 8.56 18.44 -2.00
N LEU A 161 9.34 18.42 -0.93
CA LEU A 161 8.95 17.79 0.34
C LEU A 161 7.64 18.39 0.89
N VAL A 162 7.47 19.71 0.79
CA VAL A 162 6.24 20.38 1.25
C VAL A 162 5.04 19.92 0.43
N THR A 163 5.18 19.88 -0.90
CA THR A 163 4.10 19.43 -1.80
C THR A 163 3.74 17.96 -1.51
N THR A 164 4.75 17.11 -1.37
CA THR A 164 4.56 15.68 -1.05
C THR A 164 3.90 15.49 0.32
N THR A 165 4.28 16.30 1.32
CA THR A 165 3.65 16.26 2.65
C THR A 165 2.17 16.60 2.57
N LEU A 166 1.82 17.63 1.82
CA LEU A 166 0.43 18.02 1.62
C LEU A 166 -0.36 16.94 0.89
N GLN A 167 0.21 16.31 -0.13
CA GLN A 167 -0.43 15.23 -0.88
C GLN A 167 -0.63 13.96 -0.04
N ASN A 168 0.37 13.55 0.75
CA ASN A 168 0.29 12.36 1.60
C ASN A 168 -0.66 12.53 2.78
N ASN A 169 -0.85 13.74 3.26
CA ASN A 169 -1.83 14.03 4.32
C ASN A 169 -3.25 14.24 3.78
N ASN A 170 -3.42 14.30 2.45
CA ASN A 170 -4.75 14.37 1.85
C ASN A 170 -5.37 12.97 1.86
N GLN A 171 -6.43 12.82 2.64
CA GLN A 171 -7.27 11.63 2.55
C GLN A 171 -8.24 11.82 1.39
N VAL A 172 -8.08 11.01 0.36
CA VAL A 172 -9.01 10.97 -0.78
C VAL A 172 -9.96 9.81 -0.56
N MET A 173 -11.25 10.10 -0.50
CA MET A 173 -12.30 9.08 -0.53
C MET A 173 -13.02 9.16 -1.88
N ASP A 174 -12.85 8.13 -2.68
CA ASP A 174 -13.60 7.96 -3.92
C ASP A 174 -15.00 7.43 -3.58
N LEU A 175 -15.98 8.32 -3.62
CA LEU A 175 -17.37 7.98 -3.28
C LEU A 175 -17.99 7.06 -4.32
N ASP A 176 -17.58 7.15 -5.58
CA ASP A 176 -18.10 6.28 -6.64
C ASP A 176 -17.55 4.86 -6.49
N ALA A 177 -16.27 4.72 -6.13
CA ALA A 177 -15.69 3.42 -5.80
C ALA A 177 -16.37 2.77 -4.57
N VAL A 178 -16.63 3.56 -3.52
CA VAL A 178 -17.36 3.07 -2.33
C VAL A 178 -18.78 2.65 -2.69
N LYS A 179 -19.47 3.39 -3.58
CA LYS A 179 -20.81 3.03 -4.04
C LYS A 179 -20.80 1.75 -4.86
N ILE A 180 -19.90 1.61 -5.82
CA ILE A 180 -19.77 0.39 -6.63
C ILE A 180 -19.50 -0.82 -5.73
N LEU A 181 -18.66 -0.67 -4.73
CA LEU A 181 -18.38 -1.72 -3.75
C LEU A 181 -19.64 -2.08 -2.94
N ALA A 182 -20.39 -1.10 -2.45
CA ALA A 182 -21.62 -1.30 -1.73
C ALA A 182 -22.67 -2.01 -2.59
N ASP A 183 -22.88 -1.55 -3.83
CA ASP A 183 -23.80 -2.16 -4.79
C ASP A 183 -23.41 -3.62 -5.08
N THR A 184 -22.11 -3.87 -5.31
CA THR A 184 -21.59 -5.21 -5.56
C THR A 184 -21.83 -6.14 -4.38
N LEU A 185 -21.62 -5.67 -3.14
CA LEU A 185 -21.86 -6.43 -1.93
C LEU A 185 -23.35 -6.70 -1.72
N LEU A 186 -24.22 -5.70 -1.94
CA LEU A 186 -25.66 -5.88 -1.85
C LEU A 186 -26.18 -6.93 -2.84
N VAL A 187 -25.78 -6.86 -4.10
CA VAL A 187 -26.13 -7.85 -5.12
C VAL A 187 -25.66 -9.24 -4.73
N LYS A 188 -24.44 -9.38 -4.23
CA LYS A 188 -23.90 -10.67 -3.76
C LYS A 188 -24.60 -11.18 -2.50
N MET A 189 -25.10 -10.30 -1.65
CA MET A 189 -25.80 -10.68 -0.44
C MET A 189 -27.27 -11.02 -0.70
N GLU A 190 -27.92 -10.30 -1.59
CA GLU A 190 -29.35 -10.52 -1.95
C GLU A 190 -29.54 -11.70 -2.89
N SER A 191 -28.60 -11.93 -3.80
CA SER A 191 -28.60 -13.13 -4.63
C SER A 191 -28.25 -14.34 -3.77
N GLN A 192 -29.20 -15.24 -3.53
CA GLN A 192 -28.96 -16.53 -2.86
C GLN A 192 -27.92 -17.42 -3.57
N VAL A 193 -27.33 -16.94 -4.65
CA VAL A 193 -26.32 -17.59 -5.49
C VAL A 193 -24.89 -17.28 -5.03
N SER A 194 -24.70 -16.38 -4.06
CA SER A 194 -23.34 -16.07 -3.59
C SER A 194 -22.84 -17.18 -2.66
N TYR A 195 -22.10 -18.11 -3.23
CA TYR A 195 -21.44 -19.22 -2.54
C TYR A 195 -20.61 -18.77 -1.32
N SER A 196 -20.08 -17.56 -1.31
CA SER A 196 -19.19 -17.09 -0.25
C SER A 196 -19.91 -16.79 1.07
N PHE A 197 -21.06 -16.10 1.07
CA PHE A 197 -21.77 -15.77 2.30
C PHE A 197 -22.57 -16.94 2.87
N ALA A 198 -23.17 -17.76 2.01
CA ALA A 198 -23.84 -18.99 2.42
C ALA A 198 -22.84 -19.94 3.10
N ASN A 199 -21.66 -20.13 2.52
CA ASN A 199 -20.61 -20.96 3.09
C ASN A 199 -20.11 -20.44 4.45
N LEU A 200 -19.96 -19.12 4.63
CA LEU A 200 -19.58 -18.56 5.93
C LEU A 200 -20.63 -18.83 7.01
N ILE A 201 -21.90 -18.81 6.65
CA ILE A 201 -22.99 -19.15 7.58
C ILE A 201 -23.01 -20.66 7.87
N GLU A 202 -22.83 -21.52 6.87
CA GLU A 202 -22.77 -22.97 7.02
C GLU A 202 -21.56 -23.41 7.86
N GLN A 203 -20.41 -22.78 7.66
CA GLN A 203 -19.20 -23.01 8.45
C GLN A 203 -19.23 -22.40 9.85
N ARG A 204 -20.34 -21.74 10.22
CA ARG A 204 -20.52 -21.03 11.50
C ARG A 204 -19.52 -19.89 11.76
N LEU A 205 -18.89 -19.39 10.73
CA LEU A 205 -18.00 -18.22 10.78
C LEU A 205 -18.79 -16.90 10.82
N LEU A 206 -20.05 -16.92 10.38
CA LEU A 206 -20.95 -15.78 10.40
C LEU A 206 -22.34 -16.22 10.87
N THR A 207 -22.90 -15.56 11.87
CA THR A 207 -24.27 -15.82 12.32
C THR A 207 -25.28 -15.09 11.42
N LYS A 208 -26.51 -15.62 11.35
CA LYS A 208 -27.62 -14.93 10.63
C LYS A 208 -27.90 -13.52 11.17
N ALA A 209 -27.65 -13.29 12.45
CA ALA A 209 -27.83 -11.98 13.07
C ALA A 209 -26.76 -10.98 12.64
N GLU A 210 -25.50 -11.40 12.57
CA GLU A 210 -24.38 -10.60 12.06
C GLU A 210 -24.57 -10.31 10.58
N TYR A 211 -24.94 -11.28 9.77
CA TYR A 211 -25.27 -11.09 8.37
C TYR A 211 -26.32 -9.99 8.18
N ARG A 212 -27.43 -10.01 8.92
CA ARG A 212 -28.47 -8.96 8.86
C ARG A 212 -27.93 -7.59 9.26
N LYS A 213 -27.07 -7.52 10.28
CA LYS A 213 -26.44 -6.26 10.69
C LYS A 213 -25.53 -5.70 9.59
N ILE A 214 -24.74 -6.54 8.96
CA ILE A 214 -23.85 -6.15 7.85
C ILE A 214 -24.70 -5.62 6.69
N LEU A 215 -25.74 -6.37 6.28
CA LEU A 215 -26.65 -5.98 5.21
C LEU A 215 -27.28 -4.59 5.47
N GLN A 216 -27.84 -4.37 6.66
CA GLN A 216 -28.41 -3.08 7.03
C GLN A 216 -27.40 -1.95 6.96
N LYS A 217 -26.15 -2.19 7.38
CA LYS A 217 -25.11 -1.17 7.36
C LYS A 217 -24.67 -0.83 5.92
N ILE A 218 -24.56 -1.81 5.04
CA ILE A 218 -24.26 -1.60 3.62
C ILE A 218 -25.39 -0.80 2.96
N GLN A 219 -26.64 -1.12 3.24
CA GLN A 219 -27.81 -0.37 2.75
C GLN A 219 -27.80 1.10 3.21
N VAL A 220 -27.40 1.35 4.47
CA VAL A 220 -27.25 2.74 4.99
C VAL A 220 -26.16 3.47 4.21
N ILE A 221 -25.02 2.84 3.94
CA ILE A 221 -23.94 3.43 3.14
C ILE A 221 -24.46 3.76 1.75
N ASP A 222 -25.12 2.82 1.09
CA ASP A 222 -25.66 2.95 -0.27
C ASP A 222 -26.59 4.15 -0.40
N HIS A 223 -27.51 4.33 0.54
CA HIS A 223 -28.42 5.48 0.56
C HIS A 223 -27.76 6.81 0.96
N THR A 224 -26.73 6.77 1.80
CA THR A 224 -26.11 8.00 2.33
C THR A 224 -25.13 8.63 1.35
N ILE A 225 -24.50 7.85 0.48
CA ILE A 225 -23.50 8.35 -0.50
C ILE A 225 -24.10 9.37 -1.47
N PRO A 226 -25.26 9.11 -2.15
CA PRO A 226 -25.88 10.09 -3.03
C PRO A 226 -26.29 11.39 -2.31
N GLU A 227 -26.88 11.28 -1.12
CA GLU A 227 -27.26 12.43 -0.32
C GLU A 227 -26.05 13.29 0.08
N PHE A 228 -24.96 12.63 0.45
CA PHE A 228 -23.71 13.32 0.79
C PHE A 228 -23.12 14.02 -0.44
N ARG A 229 -23.08 13.34 -1.60
CA ARG A 229 -22.59 13.92 -2.85
C ARG A 229 -23.40 15.17 -3.23
N ASP A 230 -24.71 15.09 -3.17
CA ASP A 230 -25.59 16.20 -3.53
C ASP A 230 -25.44 17.37 -2.57
N ALA A 231 -25.32 17.10 -1.27
CA ALA A 231 -25.06 18.13 -0.26
C ALA A 231 -23.72 18.84 -0.48
N MET A 232 -22.67 18.08 -0.85
CA MET A 232 -21.36 18.63 -1.17
C MET A 232 -21.40 19.46 -2.45
N LEU A 233 -22.01 18.96 -3.53
CA LEU A 233 -22.16 19.71 -4.77
C LEU A 233 -22.89 21.03 -4.57
N GLN A 234 -23.99 21.03 -3.82
CA GLN A 234 -24.73 22.26 -3.50
C GLN A 234 -23.87 23.26 -2.72
N ARG A 235 -23.03 22.76 -1.81
CA ARG A 235 -22.11 23.61 -1.02
C ARG A 235 -20.99 24.17 -1.88
N PHE A 236 -20.40 23.37 -2.78
CA PHE A 236 -19.35 23.81 -3.73
C PHE A 236 -19.91 24.77 -4.80
N MET A 237 -21.11 24.55 -5.33
CA MET A 237 -21.72 25.46 -6.31
C MET A 237 -22.04 26.84 -5.73
N LYS A 238 -22.27 26.94 -4.41
CA LYS A 238 -22.44 28.21 -3.71
C LYS A 238 -21.14 28.96 -3.42
N LEU A 239 -20.01 28.25 -3.42
CA LEU A 239 -18.69 28.79 -3.13
C LEU A 239 -17.85 28.74 -4.41
N GLN A 240 -17.80 29.82 -5.17
CA GLN A 240 -16.96 29.94 -6.38
C GLN A 240 -15.43 29.86 -6.11
N ARG A 241 -15.01 29.33 -4.96
CA ARG A 241 -13.61 29.14 -4.55
C ARG A 241 -13.47 27.84 -3.77
N ILE A 242 -12.27 27.25 -3.81
CA ILE A 242 -11.88 26.09 -2.99
C ILE A 242 -12.22 26.40 -1.53
N ALA A 243 -13.27 25.77 -1.01
CA ALA A 243 -13.67 25.94 0.37
C ALA A 243 -12.89 24.94 1.23
N LYS A 244 -12.17 25.45 2.22
CA LYS A 244 -11.62 24.63 3.27
C LYS A 244 -12.80 24.09 4.09
N ILE A 245 -13.01 22.78 4.10
CA ILE A 245 -14.05 22.16 4.95
C ILE A 245 -13.54 22.20 6.37
N THR A 246 -14.04 23.14 7.17
CA THR A 246 -13.66 23.31 8.57
C THR A 246 -14.43 22.40 9.52
N GLU A 247 -15.58 21.88 9.08
CA GLU A 247 -16.42 20.96 9.86
C GLU A 247 -16.80 19.75 9.01
N THR A 248 -16.61 18.57 9.56
CA THR A 248 -17.01 17.32 8.92
C THR A 248 -18.53 17.19 8.93
N PRO A 249 -19.20 17.07 7.77
CA PRO A 249 -20.66 16.88 7.73
C PRO A 249 -21.08 15.65 8.56
N ILE A 250 -22.27 15.73 9.16
CA ILE A 250 -22.80 14.65 10.02
C ILE A 250 -22.85 13.31 9.29
N GLN A 251 -23.19 13.31 7.99
CA GLN A 251 -23.21 12.14 7.12
C GLN A 251 -21.82 11.52 7.00
N PHE A 252 -20.79 12.34 6.88
CA PHE A 252 -19.40 11.88 6.82
C PHE A 252 -18.93 11.25 8.13
N LYS A 253 -19.33 11.82 9.27
CA LYS A 253 -19.06 11.22 10.59
C LYS A 253 -19.71 9.86 10.75
N LYS A 254 -20.90 9.64 10.18
CA LYS A 254 -21.56 8.32 10.18
C LYS A 254 -20.81 7.29 9.35
N ILE A 255 -20.34 7.65 8.14
CA ILE A 255 -19.57 6.76 7.26
C ILE A 255 -18.18 6.47 7.86
N PHE A 256 -17.47 7.51 8.33
CA PHE A 256 -16.14 7.35 8.94
C PHE A 256 -16.17 6.65 10.30
N GLY A 257 -17.18 6.90 11.11
CA GLY A 257 -17.38 6.18 12.37
C GLY A 257 -17.53 4.68 12.12
N PHE A 258 -18.29 4.31 11.10
CA PHE A 258 -18.45 2.93 10.68
C PHE A 258 -17.15 2.27 10.22
N VAL A 259 -16.40 2.92 9.34
CA VAL A 259 -15.11 2.41 8.83
C VAL A 259 -14.09 2.28 9.97
N LYS A 260 -13.99 3.29 10.86
CA LYS A 260 -13.05 3.27 11.98
C LYS A 260 -13.36 2.21 13.02
N GLU A 261 -14.65 1.96 13.32
CA GLU A 261 -15.05 0.93 14.27
C GLU A 261 -14.79 -0.50 13.77
N HIS A 262 -14.71 -0.71 12.45
CA HIS A 262 -14.62 -2.05 11.87
C HIS A 262 -13.24 -2.37 11.29
N VAL A 263 -12.42 -1.37 10.93
CA VAL A 263 -11.03 -1.57 10.49
C VAL A 263 -10.09 -1.79 11.69
N ASN A 264 -10.43 -1.29 12.88
CA ASN A 264 -9.63 -1.50 14.09
C ASN A 264 -9.95 -2.82 14.85
N GLN A 265 -10.80 -3.68 14.29
CA GLN A 265 -11.17 -4.97 14.90
C GLN A 265 -10.56 -6.19 14.17
N TYR A 266 -9.71 -5.96 13.16
CA TYR A 266 -9.00 -7.04 12.46
C TYR A 266 -7.50 -6.76 12.44
#